data_ff34a041c443d0ef25c4a38d83bc6afd
#
_entry.id   ff34a041c443d0ef25c4a38d83bc6afd
#
_cell.length_a   1.000
_cell.length_b   1.000
_cell.length_c   1.000
_cell.angle_alpha   90.00
_cell.angle_beta   90.00
_cell.angle_gamma   90.00
#
_symmetry.space_group_name_H-M   'P 1'
#
loop_
_entity.id
_entity.type
_entity.pdbx_description
1 polymer ?
#
loop_
_entity_poly.entity_id
_entity_poly.type
_entity_poly.pdbx_seq_one_letter_code
_entity_poly.pdbx_strand_id
1 'polypeptide(L)'
;MFPSNNLYPTKYSVSYHPRMKLSKYRLVTQRISRINIMINNNQLRKIIMSKIEEEIKKRRTFAIISHPDAGKTTLTEKFLLYGGAINTAGSVKGKANSKHAVSDWMEIEKERGISVTSSILQFNFDGYCINILDTPGHQDFSEDTYRTLMAADSAVMVIDASKGVEAQTIKLFKVCVMRHIPIFTFINKMDRDSRDPFELLEDIENVLGIKTCPINWPIGSGKSFKGVYDRDEKTVAMFQSISTGGAKAAAETDLGIEDPQLKDAIGEDLYDQLLEEVELLDGASEEFDQELVDKGELSPVFFGSALTTFGIETFLHHFLKMTSSPLPRNSNEGLIDPVSEPFSAFVFKIQANMNKAHRDRIAFMRICSGKFEAGMEVYHVQGNRKQKLLQPQQMMAQDRSVIDEAYAGDVIGVFDPGIFSIGDTICTPGKKFRYEGIPTFAPEHFCRVVQLNTMKRKQFVSGITQIAQEGAIQIFQEFSAGMAEIIVGVVGVLQFDVLKYRLENEYGCEIRLEPLPYNYIRWVKNPEYDLSELHWSSDIKKVKDMKGHPLILFQNEWNIRMLLENQKDLELMEFKKN
;
A
#
# COMPACT_ATOMS: atom_id res chain seq x y z
N MET A 1 -80.39 2.33 37.16
CA MET A 1 -81.03 3.57 37.43
C MET A 1 -80.28 4.68 36.70
N PHE A 2 -80.93 5.25 35.71
CA PHE A 2 -80.51 6.48 35.04
C PHE A 2 -80.89 7.68 35.91
N PRO A 3 -80.24 8.84 35.69
CA PRO A 3 -80.79 9.72 34.68
C PRO A 3 -79.79 10.51 33.86
N SER A 4 -80.27 10.80 32.66
CA SER A 4 -79.92 11.76 31.66
C SER A 4 -79.77 13.23 32.16
N ASN A 5 -78.84 13.97 31.52
CA ASN A 5 -79.14 15.40 31.26
C ASN A 5 -78.36 15.86 30.00
N ASN A 6 -79.16 16.24 29.00
CA ASN A 6 -78.84 17.07 27.85
C ASN A 6 -78.51 18.49 28.27
N LEU A 7 -77.50 19.10 27.64
CA LEU A 7 -77.44 20.55 27.45
C LEU A 7 -76.69 20.87 26.16
N TYR A 8 -77.38 21.29 25.14
CA TYR A 8 -76.87 22.02 23.99
C TYR A 8 -76.65 23.49 24.34
N PRO A 9 -75.63 24.12 23.81
CA PRO A 9 -75.70 25.54 23.50
C PRO A 9 -75.42 25.89 22.03
N THR A 10 -76.37 26.58 21.49
CA THR A 10 -76.34 27.74 20.60
C THR A 10 -75.38 27.83 19.44
N LYS A 11 -75.99 27.93 18.26
CA LYS A 11 -75.45 28.32 16.97
C LYS A 11 -74.73 29.67 17.03
N TYR A 12 -73.45 29.69 16.65
CA TYR A 12 -72.82 30.87 16.07
C TYR A 12 -72.69 30.69 14.55
N SER A 13 -73.38 31.58 13.82
CA SER A 13 -73.23 31.71 12.38
C SER A 13 -71.95 32.47 12.07
N VAL A 14 -70.95 31.75 11.55
CA VAL A 14 -69.71 32.33 10.99
C VAL A 14 -69.91 32.43 9.50
N SER A 15 -69.95 33.64 8.96
CA SER A 15 -69.96 33.94 7.52
C SER A 15 -68.70 33.45 6.91
N TYR A 16 -68.87 32.47 5.96
CA TYR A 16 -67.79 31.84 5.23
C TYR A 16 -67.41 32.71 4.01
N HIS A 17 -66.17 33.24 3.98
CA HIS A 17 -65.53 33.79 2.78
C HIS A 17 -64.63 32.71 2.12
N PRO A 18 -65.01 32.07 1.01
CA PRO A 18 -64.35 30.89 0.49
C PRO A 18 -62.98 31.13 -0.19
N ARG A 19 -62.62 32.37 -0.56
CA ARG A 19 -61.43 32.64 -1.37
C ARG A 19 -60.10 32.76 -0.60
N MET A 20 -60.14 33.00 0.70
CA MET A 20 -58.94 33.19 1.51
C MET A 20 -58.37 31.90 2.13
N LYS A 21 -59.09 30.81 2.18
CA LYS A 21 -58.68 29.54 2.79
C LYS A 21 -57.94 28.61 1.87
N LEU A 22 -58.21 28.63 0.59
CA LEU A 22 -57.53 27.73 -0.41
C LEU A 22 -56.03 28.04 -0.59
N SER A 23 -55.64 29.30 -0.51
CA SER A 23 -54.21 29.66 -0.64
C SER A 23 -53.38 29.26 0.60
N LYS A 24 -53.94 29.40 1.82
CA LYS A 24 -53.30 28.95 3.08
C LYS A 24 -53.23 27.43 3.15
N TYR A 25 -54.25 26.71 2.74
CA TYR A 25 -54.22 25.23 2.65
C TYR A 25 -53.21 24.72 1.63
N ARG A 26 -53.09 25.34 0.47
CA ARG A 26 -52.08 25.01 -0.55
C ARG A 26 -50.65 25.25 -0.06
N LEU A 27 -50.41 26.33 0.68
CA LEU A 27 -49.10 26.64 1.30
C LEU A 27 -48.74 25.65 2.41
N VAL A 28 -49.72 25.26 3.24
CA VAL A 28 -49.51 24.28 4.32
C VAL A 28 -49.26 22.89 3.75
N THR A 29 -50.02 22.43 2.73
CA THR A 29 -49.78 21.14 2.05
C THR A 29 -48.46 21.13 1.31
N GLN A 30 -48.04 22.21 0.67
CA GLN A 30 -46.72 22.31 0.06
C GLN A 30 -45.58 22.30 1.10
N ARG A 31 -45.77 22.93 2.25
CA ARG A 31 -44.80 22.86 3.36
C ARG A 31 -44.72 21.46 3.96
N ILE A 32 -45.85 20.80 4.21
CA ILE A 32 -45.90 19.43 4.74
C ILE A 32 -45.26 18.44 3.72
N SER A 33 -45.56 18.56 2.44
CA SER A 33 -44.92 17.70 1.42
C SER A 33 -43.41 17.95 1.32
N ARG A 34 -42.94 19.20 1.43
CA ARG A 34 -41.49 19.51 1.49
C ARG A 34 -40.82 18.97 2.76
N ILE A 35 -41.49 19.05 3.90
CA ILE A 35 -41.01 18.51 5.17
C ILE A 35 -40.93 16.97 5.09
N ASN A 36 -41.96 16.30 4.56
CA ASN A 36 -41.98 14.85 4.39
C ASN A 36 -40.88 14.38 3.37
N ILE A 37 -40.66 15.13 2.30
CA ILE A 37 -39.56 14.86 1.35
C ILE A 37 -38.19 15.05 2.05
N MET A 38 -38.02 16.08 2.88
CA MET A 38 -36.81 16.30 3.65
C MET A 38 -36.57 15.19 4.69
N ILE A 39 -37.61 14.76 5.38
CA ILE A 39 -37.51 13.66 6.36
C ILE A 39 -37.16 12.34 5.69
N ASN A 40 -37.82 12.00 4.57
CA ASN A 40 -37.50 10.82 3.78
C ASN A 40 -36.08 10.87 3.23
N ASN A 41 -35.63 12.02 2.72
CA ASN A 41 -34.28 12.19 2.23
C ASN A 41 -33.24 12.03 3.36
N ASN A 42 -33.50 12.54 4.55
CA ASN A 42 -32.60 12.38 5.71
C ASN A 42 -32.55 10.92 6.20
N GLN A 43 -33.68 10.21 6.21
CA GLN A 43 -33.71 8.79 6.53
C GLN A 43 -32.97 7.96 5.47
N LEU A 44 -33.18 8.25 4.20
CA LEU A 44 -32.48 7.58 3.11
C LEU A 44 -30.96 7.83 3.17
N ARG A 45 -30.56 9.08 3.45
CA ARG A 45 -29.15 9.41 3.68
C ARG A 45 -28.54 8.61 4.83
N LYS A 46 -29.21 8.51 5.96
CA LYS A 46 -28.74 7.73 7.13
C LYS A 46 -28.56 6.26 6.75
N ILE A 47 -29.48 5.68 6.00
CA ILE A 47 -29.39 4.28 5.55
C ILE A 47 -28.22 4.10 4.58
N ILE A 48 -28.02 5.01 3.63
CA ILE A 48 -26.90 4.96 2.69
C ILE A 48 -25.57 5.09 3.43
N MET A 49 -25.48 6.05 4.38
CA MET A 49 -24.26 6.24 5.18
C MET A 49 -23.93 5.01 6.03
N SER A 50 -24.95 4.39 6.66
CA SER A 50 -24.76 3.15 7.40
C SER A 50 -24.21 2.02 6.54
N LYS A 51 -24.70 1.86 5.30
CA LYS A 51 -24.17 0.87 4.35
C LYS A 51 -22.74 1.17 3.91
N ILE A 52 -22.43 2.44 3.65
CA ILE A 52 -21.06 2.85 3.28
C ILE A 52 -20.10 2.56 4.45
N GLU A 53 -20.50 2.89 5.68
CA GLU A 53 -19.72 2.62 6.87
C GLU A 53 -19.48 1.11 7.09
N GLU A 54 -20.51 0.28 6.93
CA GLU A 54 -20.40 -1.19 7.00
C GLU A 54 -19.42 -1.74 5.97
N GLU A 55 -19.51 -1.24 4.73
CA GLU A 55 -18.59 -1.67 3.66
C GLU A 55 -17.15 -1.20 3.94
N ILE A 56 -16.94 0.01 4.43
CA ILE A 56 -15.61 0.52 4.80
C ILE A 56 -15.00 -0.31 5.93
N LYS A 57 -15.79 -0.66 6.95
CA LYS A 57 -15.34 -1.47 8.10
C LYS A 57 -14.87 -2.88 7.70
N LYS A 58 -15.32 -3.41 6.58
CA LYS A 58 -14.85 -4.71 6.04
C LYS A 58 -13.50 -4.62 5.34
N ARG A 59 -13.00 -3.42 4.97
CA ARG A 59 -11.76 -3.28 4.20
C ARG A 59 -10.54 -3.40 5.10
N ARG A 60 -9.56 -4.16 4.59
CA ARG A 60 -8.23 -4.31 5.18
C ARG A 60 -7.20 -4.11 4.09
N THR A 61 -6.41 -3.05 4.21
CA THR A 61 -5.42 -2.70 3.19
C THR A 61 -4.05 -2.62 3.84
N PHE A 62 -3.21 -3.58 3.54
CA PHE A 62 -1.90 -3.67 4.15
C PHE A 62 -0.79 -3.92 3.14
N ALA A 63 0.40 -3.45 3.46
CA ALA A 63 1.60 -3.74 2.71
C ALA A 63 2.39 -4.87 3.36
N ILE A 64 3.09 -5.67 2.56
CA ILE A 64 4.01 -6.67 3.07
C ILE A 64 5.44 -6.16 2.87
N ILE A 65 6.19 -6.02 3.95
CA ILE A 65 7.57 -5.53 3.97
C ILE A 65 8.52 -6.61 4.50
N SER A 66 9.71 -6.68 3.94
CA SER A 66 10.73 -7.62 4.41
C SER A 66 12.10 -7.30 3.82
N HIS A 67 13.13 -7.93 4.40
CA HIS A 67 14.40 -8.11 3.71
C HIS A 67 14.24 -9.06 2.49
N PRO A 68 15.05 -8.94 1.43
CA PRO A 68 15.08 -9.93 0.34
C PRO A 68 15.21 -11.36 0.86
N ASP A 69 14.54 -12.30 0.22
CA ASP A 69 14.54 -13.73 0.57
C ASP A 69 13.91 -14.11 1.93
N ALA A 70 13.33 -13.19 2.72
CA ALA A 70 12.62 -13.53 3.96
C ALA A 70 11.33 -14.36 3.73
N GLY A 71 10.87 -14.46 2.46
CA GLY A 71 9.72 -15.28 2.07
C GLY A 71 8.44 -14.49 1.85
N LYS A 72 8.54 -13.18 1.65
CA LYS A 72 7.42 -12.26 1.38
C LYS A 72 6.49 -12.77 0.28
N THR A 73 7.01 -12.97 -0.94
CA THR A 73 6.24 -13.44 -2.10
C THR A 73 5.58 -14.80 -1.84
N THR A 74 6.27 -15.70 -1.12
CA THR A 74 5.68 -16.99 -0.72
C THR A 74 4.50 -16.79 0.23
N LEU A 75 4.61 -15.88 1.20
CA LEU A 75 3.53 -15.55 2.13
C LEU A 75 2.34 -14.92 1.39
N THR A 76 2.59 -13.97 0.49
CA THR A 76 1.55 -13.38 -0.39
C THR A 76 0.78 -14.44 -1.16
N GLU A 77 1.48 -15.37 -1.80
CA GLU A 77 0.85 -16.48 -2.55
C GLU A 77 -0.02 -17.38 -1.65
N LYS A 78 0.38 -17.57 -0.39
CA LYS A 78 -0.42 -18.35 0.56
C LYS A 78 -1.68 -17.60 1.00
N PHE A 79 -1.60 -16.30 1.22
CA PHE A 79 -2.80 -15.50 1.50
C PHE A 79 -3.81 -15.58 0.35
N LEU A 80 -3.35 -15.51 -0.90
CA LEU A 80 -4.20 -15.69 -2.07
C LEU A 80 -4.81 -17.09 -2.16
N LEU A 81 -4.05 -18.11 -1.76
CA LEU A 81 -4.51 -19.50 -1.74
C LEU A 81 -5.62 -19.70 -0.71
N TYR A 82 -5.43 -19.24 0.54
CA TYR A 82 -6.44 -19.31 1.60
C TYR A 82 -7.68 -18.46 1.26
N GLY A 83 -7.49 -17.30 0.64
CA GLY A 83 -8.59 -16.48 0.13
C GLY A 83 -9.32 -17.07 -1.08
N GLY A 84 -8.89 -18.23 -1.59
CA GLY A 84 -9.50 -18.86 -2.77
C GLY A 84 -9.30 -18.06 -4.08
N ALA A 85 -8.43 -17.05 -4.06
CA ALA A 85 -8.15 -16.23 -5.22
C ALA A 85 -7.28 -16.95 -6.26
N ILE A 86 -6.50 -17.92 -5.82
CA ILE A 86 -5.71 -18.83 -6.66
C ILE A 86 -5.93 -20.28 -6.23
N ASN A 87 -5.86 -21.20 -7.18
CA ASN A 87 -6.05 -22.65 -6.91
C ASN A 87 -4.74 -23.35 -6.49
N THR A 88 -3.59 -22.77 -6.80
CA THR A 88 -2.26 -23.30 -6.49
C THR A 88 -1.27 -22.16 -6.34
N ALA A 89 -0.55 -22.14 -5.22
CA ALA A 89 0.48 -21.15 -4.98
C ALA A 89 1.69 -21.33 -5.92
N GLY A 90 2.23 -20.23 -6.44
CA GLY A 90 3.46 -20.18 -7.24
C GLY A 90 4.73 -20.13 -6.38
N SER A 91 5.90 -20.14 -7.03
CA SER A 91 7.22 -20.05 -6.36
C SER A 91 8.13 -19.08 -7.10
N VAL A 92 8.87 -18.26 -6.35
CA VAL A 92 9.87 -17.31 -6.90
C VAL A 92 11.08 -18.03 -7.49
N LYS A 93 11.53 -19.10 -6.85
CA LYS A 93 12.69 -19.91 -7.27
C LYS A 93 12.24 -21.28 -7.78
N GLY A 94 11.49 -21.32 -8.89
CA GLY A 94 11.04 -22.57 -9.49
C GLY A 94 12.05 -23.17 -10.48
N LYS A 95 12.16 -24.51 -10.53
CA LYS A 95 12.73 -25.20 -11.69
C LYS A 95 11.90 -24.86 -12.93
N ALA A 96 12.47 -24.93 -14.13
CA ALA A 96 11.88 -24.51 -15.42
C ALA A 96 10.41 -24.95 -15.71
N ASN A 97 9.81 -25.81 -14.88
CA ASN A 97 8.42 -26.31 -14.98
C ASN A 97 7.52 -25.89 -13.79
N SER A 98 7.95 -25.02 -12.89
CA SER A 98 7.10 -24.56 -11.78
C SER A 98 6.34 -23.28 -12.15
N LYS A 99 5.08 -23.14 -11.68
CA LYS A 99 4.34 -21.88 -11.80
C LYS A 99 5.09 -20.77 -11.08
N HIS A 100 5.28 -19.62 -11.76
CA HIS A 100 5.77 -18.39 -11.12
C HIS A 100 4.70 -17.81 -10.21
N ALA A 101 5.13 -17.01 -9.24
CA ALA A 101 4.22 -16.29 -8.36
C ALA A 101 3.35 -15.30 -9.15
N VAL A 102 2.10 -15.15 -8.75
CA VAL A 102 1.15 -14.23 -9.39
C VAL A 102 1.60 -12.78 -9.20
N SER A 103 2.20 -12.46 -8.04
CA SER A 103 2.72 -11.13 -7.74
C SER A 103 3.88 -10.71 -8.63
N ASP A 104 4.74 -11.66 -9.06
CA ASP A 104 5.90 -11.39 -9.92
C ASP A 104 5.50 -11.59 -11.40
N TRP A 105 4.79 -10.62 -11.96
CA TRP A 105 4.18 -10.73 -13.29
C TRP A 105 5.10 -10.27 -14.44
N MET A 106 6.09 -9.40 -14.17
CA MET A 106 7.03 -8.93 -15.18
C MET A 106 8.02 -10.02 -15.57
N GLU A 107 8.39 -10.10 -16.84
CA GLU A 107 9.36 -11.10 -17.30
C GLU A 107 10.74 -10.93 -16.66
N ILE A 108 11.19 -9.69 -16.44
CA ILE A 108 12.44 -9.40 -15.75
C ILE A 108 12.44 -9.88 -14.29
N GLU A 109 11.29 -9.83 -13.60
CA GLU A 109 11.11 -10.38 -12.25
C GLU A 109 11.28 -11.91 -12.26
N LYS A 110 10.67 -12.57 -13.25
CA LYS A 110 10.74 -14.03 -13.43
C LYS A 110 12.16 -14.50 -13.80
N GLU A 111 12.84 -13.76 -14.65
CA GLU A 111 14.22 -14.06 -15.06
C GLU A 111 15.22 -13.89 -13.92
N ARG A 112 15.06 -12.86 -13.11
CA ARG A 112 15.98 -12.53 -12.02
C ARG A 112 15.61 -13.14 -10.67
N GLY A 113 14.35 -13.56 -10.51
CA GLY A 113 13.82 -14.11 -9.26
C GLY A 113 13.74 -13.08 -8.13
N ILE A 114 13.52 -11.80 -8.47
CA ILE A 114 13.34 -10.69 -7.53
C ILE A 114 12.17 -9.82 -8.00
N SER A 115 11.33 -9.37 -7.05
CA SER A 115 10.28 -8.40 -7.34
C SER A 115 10.89 -7.02 -7.58
N VAL A 116 10.48 -6.38 -8.66
CA VAL A 116 10.99 -5.07 -9.13
C VAL A 116 9.96 -3.98 -8.91
N THR A 117 8.68 -4.31 -9.00
CA THR A 117 7.57 -3.37 -8.83
C THR A 117 6.55 -3.92 -7.85
N SER A 118 5.86 -3.02 -7.15
CA SER A 118 4.77 -3.42 -6.25
C SER A 118 3.60 -4.00 -7.02
N SER A 119 3.00 -5.06 -6.50
CA SER A 119 1.77 -5.67 -7.03
C SER A 119 0.59 -5.41 -6.12
N ILE A 120 -0.59 -5.25 -6.71
CA ILE A 120 -1.84 -5.00 -6.01
C ILE A 120 -2.71 -6.23 -6.19
N LEU A 121 -3.16 -6.79 -5.07
CA LEU A 121 -3.89 -8.06 -5.01
C LEU A 121 -5.10 -7.87 -4.12
N GLN A 122 -6.30 -8.18 -4.61
CA GLN A 122 -7.54 -8.01 -3.86
C GLN A 122 -8.38 -9.27 -3.89
N PHE A 123 -8.86 -9.69 -2.74
CA PHE A 123 -9.74 -10.85 -2.57
C PHE A 123 -10.62 -10.70 -1.34
N ASN A 124 -11.64 -11.57 -1.22
CA ASN A 124 -12.51 -11.61 -0.05
C ASN A 124 -12.17 -12.86 0.79
N PHE A 125 -12.10 -12.66 2.11
CA PHE A 125 -11.90 -13.77 3.05
C PHE A 125 -12.59 -13.43 4.38
N ASP A 126 -13.31 -14.39 4.95
CA ASP A 126 -14.00 -14.28 6.24
C ASP A 126 -14.84 -12.98 6.42
N GLY A 127 -15.56 -12.60 5.37
CA GLY A 127 -16.39 -11.39 5.36
C GLY A 127 -15.63 -10.06 5.18
N TYR A 128 -14.31 -10.09 5.11
CA TYR A 128 -13.46 -8.94 4.84
C TYR A 128 -13.10 -8.83 3.35
N CYS A 129 -12.94 -7.59 2.88
CA CYS A 129 -12.34 -7.28 1.59
C CYS A 129 -10.88 -6.90 1.82
N ILE A 130 -9.98 -7.73 1.35
CA ILE A 130 -8.55 -7.65 1.62
C ILE A 130 -7.83 -7.07 0.40
N ASN A 131 -7.04 -6.02 0.62
CA ASN A 131 -6.15 -5.43 -0.37
C ASN A 131 -4.70 -5.63 0.09
N ILE A 132 -3.96 -6.49 -0.58
CA ILE A 132 -2.53 -6.68 -0.35
C ILE A 132 -1.74 -5.79 -1.31
N LEU A 133 -0.83 -5.02 -0.75
CA LEU A 133 0.16 -4.25 -1.46
C LEU A 133 1.51 -4.97 -1.32
N ASP A 134 1.81 -5.86 -2.26
CA ASP A 134 3.06 -6.61 -2.26
C ASP A 134 4.20 -5.73 -2.77
N THR A 135 5.20 -5.44 -1.91
CA THR A 135 6.26 -4.48 -2.20
C THR A 135 7.55 -5.18 -2.66
N PRO A 136 8.42 -4.54 -3.47
CA PRO A 136 9.75 -5.08 -3.72
C PRO A 136 10.56 -5.20 -2.42
N GLY A 137 11.27 -6.33 -2.25
CA GLY A 137 12.15 -6.52 -1.09
C GLY A 137 13.52 -5.88 -1.23
N HIS A 138 13.99 -5.62 -2.47
CA HIS A 138 15.33 -5.11 -2.72
C HIS A 138 15.43 -3.60 -2.49
N GLN A 139 16.54 -3.16 -1.86
CA GLN A 139 16.76 -1.74 -1.51
C GLN A 139 16.74 -0.79 -2.72
N ASP A 140 17.14 -1.25 -3.89
CA ASP A 140 17.17 -0.45 -5.11
C ASP A 140 15.77 0.02 -5.55
N PHE A 141 14.71 -0.65 -5.08
CA PHE A 141 13.31 -0.31 -5.36
C PHE A 141 12.59 0.30 -4.15
N SER A 142 13.33 0.81 -3.17
CA SER A 142 12.78 1.39 -1.93
C SER A 142 11.83 2.56 -2.17
N GLU A 143 11.99 3.33 -3.25
CA GLU A 143 11.08 4.42 -3.61
C GLU A 143 9.69 3.90 -4.00
N ASP A 144 9.59 2.79 -4.74
CA ASP A 144 8.30 2.15 -5.06
C ASP A 144 7.64 1.56 -3.80
N THR A 145 8.45 0.94 -2.93
CA THR A 145 7.99 0.45 -1.62
C THR A 145 7.43 1.59 -0.76
N TYR A 146 8.14 2.73 -0.68
CA TYR A 146 7.69 3.89 0.07
C TYR A 146 6.34 4.42 -0.45
N ARG A 147 6.22 4.60 -1.78
CA ARG A 147 4.97 5.06 -2.41
C ARG A 147 3.81 4.12 -2.12
N THR A 148 4.08 2.82 -2.15
CA THR A 148 3.08 1.78 -1.87
C THR A 148 2.66 1.78 -0.41
N LEU A 149 3.60 1.95 0.53
CA LEU A 149 3.30 2.14 1.95
C LEU A 149 2.39 3.34 2.22
N MET A 150 2.46 4.39 1.40
CA MET A 150 1.54 5.52 1.49
C MET A 150 0.08 5.14 1.25
N ALA A 151 -0.19 4.04 0.57
CA ALA A 151 -1.54 3.56 0.29
C ALA A 151 -2.03 2.52 1.32
N ALA A 152 -1.17 2.04 2.22
CA ALA A 152 -1.49 1.06 3.25
C ALA A 152 -2.09 1.70 4.51
N ASP A 153 -2.89 0.91 5.25
CA ASP A 153 -3.39 1.23 6.59
C ASP A 153 -2.64 0.46 7.69
N SER A 154 -1.99 -0.65 7.33
CA SER A 154 -1.12 -1.43 8.19
C SER A 154 0.00 -2.09 7.38
N ALA A 155 0.99 -2.67 8.05
CA ALA A 155 2.09 -3.39 7.42
C ALA A 155 2.29 -4.76 8.08
N VAL A 156 2.56 -5.77 7.26
CA VAL A 156 3.03 -7.09 7.71
C VAL A 156 4.54 -7.14 7.46
N MET A 157 5.30 -7.17 8.53
CA MET A 157 6.75 -7.26 8.52
C MET A 157 7.17 -8.74 8.59
N VAL A 158 7.81 -9.24 7.53
CA VAL A 158 8.25 -10.64 7.47
C VAL A 158 9.72 -10.75 7.84
N ILE A 159 10.03 -11.55 8.85
CA ILE A 159 11.36 -11.81 9.37
C ILE A 159 11.73 -13.28 9.12
N ASP A 160 12.98 -13.54 8.69
CA ASP A 160 13.53 -14.90 8.58
C ASP A 160 13.96 -15.39 9.96
N ALA A 161 13.35 -16.47 10.46
CA ALA A 161 13.61 -17.02 11.78
C ALA A 161 15.09 -17.44 12.01
N SER A 162 15.83 -17.73 10.94
CA SER A 162 17.25 -18.08 11.04
C SER A 162 18.17 -16.85 11.16
N LYS A 163 17.71 -15.65 10.72
CA LYS A 163 18.53 -14.46 10.61
C LYS A 163 18.16 -13.36 11.61
N GLY A 164 16.86 -13.25 11.97
CA GLY A 164 16.35 -12.15 12.77
C GLY A 164 16.16 -10.87 11.95
N VAL A 165 16.33 -9.71 12.59
CA VAL A 165 16.11 -8.39 11.97
C VAL A 165 17.27 -8.02 11.05
N GLU A 166 17.00 -7.85 9.76
CA GLU A 166 18.00 -7.53 8.73
C GLU A 166 17.94 -6.06 8.30
N ALA A 167 19.00 -5.54 7.69
CA ALA A 167 19.17 -4.11 7.39
C ALA A 167 18.03 -3.46 6.59
N GLN A 168 17.47 -4.18 5.60
CA GLN A 168 16.36 -3.63 4.81
C GLN A 168 15.07 -3.56 5.64
N THR A 169 14.83 -4.53 6.52
CA THR A 169 13.71 -4.53 7.46
C THR A 169 13.75 -3.28 8.34
N ILE A 170 14.92 -2.92 8.88
CA ILE A 170 15.11 -1.71 9.70
C ILE A 170 14.74 -0.43 8.91
N LYS A 171 15.16 -0.33 7.65
CA LYS A 171 14.84 0.84 6.81
C LYS A 171 13.34 0.97 6.59
N LEU A 172 12.66 -0.13 6.25
CA LEU A 172 11.22 -0.14 5.98
C LEU A 172 10.39 0.07 7.25
N PHE A 173 10.83 -0.51 8.36
CA PHE A 173 10.25 -0.27 9.68
C PHE A 173 10.24 1.23 10.02
N LYS A 174 11.37 1.93 9.85
CA LYS A 174 11.46 3.38 10.09
C LYS A 174 10.47 4.18 9.23
N VAL A 175 10.21 3.74 8.00
CA VAL A 175 9.20 4.36 7.14
C VAL A 175 7.80 4.18 7.72
N CYS A 176 7.46 2.98 8.21
CA CYS A 176 6.17 2.70 8.83
C CYS A 176 5.97 3.56 10.09
N VAL A 177 6.98 3.63 10.97
CA VAL A 177 6.94 4.47 12.19
C VAL A 177 6.74 5.95 11.85
N MET A 178 7.52 6.47 10.89
CA MET A 178 7.38 7.87 10.43
C MET A 178 5.96 8.19 9.94
N ARG A 179 5.23 7.18 9.47
CA ARG A 179 3.90 7.29 8.88
C ARG A 179 2.78 6.86 9.82
N HIS A 180 3.12 6.46 11.05
CA HIS A 180 2.18 5.91 12.02
C HIS A 180 1.36 4.76 11.44
N ILE A 181 2.03 3.85 10.71
CA ILE A 181 1.43 2.65 10.14
C ILE A 181 1.61 1.52 11.16
N PRO A 182 0.52 0.92 11.70
CA PRO A 182 0.59 -0.24 12.58
C PRO A 182 1.34 -1.41 11.93
N ILE A 183 2.20 -2.09 12.70
CA ILE A 183 3.07 -3.15 12.21
C ILE A 183 2.72 -4.47 12.90
N PHE A 184 2.47 -5.49 12.10
CA PHE A 184 2.30 -6.88 12.51
C PHE A 184 3.50 -7.68 12.03
N THR A 185 4.12 -8.44 12.91
CA THR A 185 5.34 -9.19 12.60
C THR A 185 5.02 -10.66 12.33
N PHE A 186 5.49 -11.19 11.22
CA PHE A 186 5.43 -12.61 10.89
C PHE A 186 6.85 -13.20 10.82
N ILE A 187 7.21 -14.01 11.81
CA ILE A 187 8.48 -14.74 11.86
C ILE A 187 8.33 -16.02 11.05
N ASN A 188 8.94 -16.01 9.86
CA ASN A 188 8.78 -17.01 8.82
C ASN A 188 9.92 -18.03 8.81
N LYS A 189 9.69 -19.19 8.20
CA LYS A 189 10.64 -20.27 7.98
C LYS A 189 10.97 -21.09 9.21
N MET A 190 10.02 -21.25 10.12
CA MET A 190 10.14 -22.16 11.26
C MET A 190 10.34 -23.64 10.88
N ASP A 191 10.10 -23.97 9.59
CA ASP A 191 10.40 -25.29 9.00
C ASP A 191 11.90 -25.56 8.79
N ARG A 192 12.77 -24.59 9.11
CA ARG A 192 14.24 -24.68 9.03
C ARG A 192 14.83 -24.44 10.40
N ASP A 193 16.12 -24.77 10.55
CA ASP A 193 16.86 -24.44 11.76
C ASP A 193 16.77 -22.94 12.00
N SER A 194 16.13 -22.56 13.10
CA SER A 194 15.85 -21.18 13.49
C SER A 194 16.62 -20.81 14.76
N ARG A 195 16.73 -19.51 15.01
CA ARG A 195 17.12 -18.99 16.33
C ARG A 195 16.01 -19.31 17.33
N ASP A 196 16.36 -19.24 18.62
CA ASP A 196 15.38 -19.36 19.69
C ASP A 196 14.26 -18.31 19.55
N PRO A 197 12.97 -18.66 19.74
CA PRO A 197 11.88 -17.72 19.63
C PRO A 197 11.96 -16.52 20.57
N PHE A 198 12.42 -16.70 21.82
CA PHE A 198 12.61 -15.59 22.75
C PHE A 198 13.73 -14.65 22.29
N GLU A 199 14.85 -15.20 21.79
CA GLU A 199 15.91 -14.37 21.20
C GLU A 199 15.43 -13.57 19.99
N LEU A 200 14.51 -14.09 19.20
CA LEU A 200 13.93 -13.37 18.07
C LEU A 200 13.03 -12.22 18.50
N LEU A 201 12.25 -12.39 19.58
CA LEU A 201 11.48 -11.29 20.17
C LEU A 201 12.41 -10.19 20.72
N GLU A 202 13.43 -10.59 21.48
CA GLU A 202 14.45 -9.66 22.01
C GLU A 202 15.18 -8.90 20.87
N ASP A 203 15.52 -9.58 19.78
CA ASP A 203 16.15 -8.96 18.60
C ASP A 203 15.26 -7.87 17.99
N ILE A 204 13.95 -8.15 17.85
CA ILE A 204 12.97 -7.17 17.36
C ILE A 204 12.91 -5.96 18.27
N GLU A 205 12.80 -6.17 19.58
CA GLU A 205 12.69 -5.09 20.56
C GLU A 205 13.95 -4.24 20.64
N ASN A 206 15.12 -4.88 20.71
CA ASN A 206 16.39 -4.18 20.81
C ASN A 206 16.79 -3.44 19.55
N VAL A 207 16.54 -4.02 18.35
CA VAL A 207 16.97 -3.45 17.07
C VAL A 207 15.98 -2.42 16.55
N LEU A 208 14.69 -2.66 16.70
CA LEU A 208 13.65 -1.79 16.16
C LEU A 208 13.09 -0.80 17.19
N GLY A 209 13.20 -1.12 18.49
CA GLY A 209 12.67 -0.28 19.56
C GLY A 209 11.15 -0.31 19.67
N ILE A 210 10.52 -1.39 19.25
CA ILE A 210 9.08 -1.65 19.36
C ILE A 210 8.85 -2.85 20.28
N LYS A 211 7.87 -2.77 21.16
CA LYS A 211 7.48 -3.90 22.00
C LYS A 211 6.84 -5.02 21.17
N THR A 212 6.96 -6.26 21.65
CA THR A 212 6.40 -7.44 21.00
C THR A 212 5.28 -8.07 21.83
N CYS A 213 4.24 -8.55 21.16
CA CYS A 213 3.16 -9.34 21.74
C CYS A 213 3.00 -10.62 20.92
N PRO A 214 3.56 -11.77 21.31
CA PRO A 214 3.37 -13.03 20.59
C PRO A 214 1.93 -13.51 20.73
N ILE A 215 1.25 -13.63 19.59
CA ILE A 215 -0.15 -14.09 19.51
C ILE A 215 -0.20 -15.63 19.39
N ASN A 216 0.74 -16.19 18.65
CA ASN A 216 0.94 -17.64 18.64
C ASN A 216 2.37 -18.00 19.03
N TRP A 217 2.61 -19.26 19.34
CA TRP A 217 3.91 -19.77 19.75
C TRP A 217 4.30 -21.04 18.98
N PRO A 218 5.53 -21.16 18.46
CA PRO A 218 5.94 -22.32 17.67
C PRO A 218 6.23 -23.52 18.55
N ILE A 219 5.83 -24.71 18.11
CA ILE A 219 6.12 -25.98 18.77
C ILE A 219 7.27 -26.65 18.03
N GLY A 220 8.49 -26.50 18.60
CA GLY A 220 9.72 -26.95 17.97
C GLY A 220 10.17 -26.06 16.81
N SER A 221 11.26 -26.45 16.16
CA SER A 221 11.83 -25.75 14.98
C SER A 221 12.46 -26.75 14.00
N GLY A 222 12.64 -26.33 12.74
CA GLY A 222 13.24 -27.18 11.71
C GLY A 222 12.48 -28.48 11.50
N LYS A 223 13.16 -29.60 11.66
CA LYS A 223 12.55 -30.94 11.51
C LYS A 223 11.60 -31.31 12.64
N SER A 224 11.76 -30.71 13.80
CA SER A 224 10.89 -30.93 14.97
C SER A 224 9.68 -29.99 14.99
N PHE A 225 9.55 -29.06 14.05
CA PHE A 225 8.41 -28.16 13.97
C PHE A 225 7.11 -28.93 13.74
N LYS A 226 6.20 -28.91 14.72
CA LYS A 226 4.95 -29.68 14.75
C LYS A 226 3.70 -28.85 14.52
N GLY A 227 3.74 -27.56 14.84
CA GLY A 227 2.59 -26.67 14.76
C GLY A 227 2.82 -25.36 15.48
N VAL A 228 1.73 -24.65 15.73
CA VAL A 228 1.73 -23.42 16.52
C VAL A 228 0.65 -23.51 17.60
N TYR A 229 0.98 -23.00 18.78
CA TYR A 229 0.02 -22.80 19.87
C TYR A 229 -0.60 -21.41 19.73
N ASP A 230 -1.92 -21.33 19.63
CA ASP A 230 -2.69 -20.10 19.65
C ASP A 230 -2.93 -19.68 21.09
N ARG A 231 -2.39 -18.54 21.51
CA ARG A 231 -2.46 -18.08 22.92
C ARG A 231 -3.85 -17.54 23.29
N ASP A 232 -4.58 -16.99 22.32
CA ASP A 232 -5.92 -16.43 22.56
C ASP A 232 -6.97 -17.55 22.68
N GLU A 233 -6.94 -18.49 21.73
CA GLU A 233 -7.88 -19.62 21.70
C GLU A 233 -7.44 -20.80 22.58
N LYS A 234 -6.20 -20.80 23.08
CA LYS A 234 -5.56 -21.87 23.88
C LYS A 234 -5.60 -23.24 23.21
N THR A 235 -5.44 -23.23 21.89
CA THR A 235 -5.43 -24.42 21.05
C THR A 235 -4.11 -24.56 20.30
N VAL A 236 -3.78 -25.80 19.92
CA VAL A 236 -2.63 -26.10 19.09
C VAL A 236 -3.11 -26.46 17.70
N ALA A 237 -2.74 -25.64 16.73
CA ALA A 237 -2.94 -25.94 15.32
C ALA A 237 -1.84 -26.89 14.85
N MET A 238 -2.18 -28.15 14.66
CA MET A 238 -1.26 -29.19 14.20
C MET A 238 -1.39 -29.43 12.71
N PHE A 239 -0.27 -29.69 12.07
CA PHE A 239 -0.20 -29.90 10.64
C PHE A 239 0.12 -31.34 10.27
N GLN A 240 -0.75 -31.96 9.52
CA GLN A 240 -0.40 -33.21 8.87
C GLN A 240 0.45 -32.90 7.62
N SER A 241 1.65 -33.46 7.57
CA SER A 241 2.53 -33.40 6.42
C SER A 241 1.84 -33.97 5.19
N ILE A 242 1.24 -33.11 4.37
CA ILE A 242 0.80 -33.48 3.03
C ILE A 242 2.03 -33.42 2.13
N SER A 243 2.46 -34.59 1.68
CA SER A 243 3.58 -34.78 0.78
C SER A 243 3.55 -33.82 -0.40
N THR A 244 4.66 -33.11 -0.62
CA THR A 244 5.06 -32.38 -1.82
C THR A 244 4.22 -31.14 -2.21
N GLY A 245 4.71 -29.98 -1.84
CA GLY A 245 4.55 -28.78 -2.65
C GLY A 245 3.38 -27.86 -2.35
N GLY A 246 2.80 -27.89 -1.16
CA GLY A 246 1.99 -26.77 -0.65
C GLY A 246 0.81 -26.32 -1.52
N ALA A 247 0.24 -27.20 -2.32
CA ALA A 247 -0.79 -26.86 -3.31
C ALA A 247 -2.21 -26.75 -2.73
N LYS A 248 -2.41 -27.10 -1.46
CA LYS A 248 -3.70 -26.98 -0.76
C LYS A 248 -3.44 -26.55 0.68
N ALA A 249 -4.40 -25.80 1.26
CA ALA A 249 -4.47 -25.61 2.70
C ALA A 249 -4.41 -26.98 3.39
N ALA A 250 -3.52 -27.12 4.38
CA ALA A 250 -3.46 -28.31 5.18
C ALA A 250 -4.75 -28.40 6.02
N ALA A 251 -5.28 -29.59 6.22
CA ALA A 251 -6.32 -29.76 7.22
C ALA A 251 -5.69 -29.57 8.61
N GLU A 252 -6.10 -28.53 9.32
CA GLU A 252 -5.69 -28.29 10.70
C GLU A 252 -6.49 -29.19 11.63
N THR A 253 -5.84 -29.71 12.64
CA THR A 253 -6.51 -30.39 13.76
C THR A 253 -6.20 -29.55 14.99
N ASP A 254 -7.18 -28.84 15.49
CA ASP A 254 -7.04 -28.03 16.70
C ASP A 254 -7.26 -28.95 17.93
N LEU A 255 -6.24 -29.02 18.77
CA LEU A 255 -6.29 -29.68 20.05
C LEU A 255 -6.12 -28.67 21.17
N GLY A 256 -6.94 -28.76 22.22
CA GLY A 256 -6.70 -27.93 23.41
C GLY A 256 -5.34 -28.27 24.04
N ILE A 257 -4.68 -27.28 24.66
CA ILE A 257 -3.38 -27.50 25.30
C ILE A 257 -3.44 -28.57 26.42
N GLU A 258 -4.60 -28.76 27.05
CA GLU A 258 -4.84 -29.77 28.09
C GLU A 258 -5.31 -31.12 27.51
N ASP A 259 -5.49 -31.26 26.20
CA ASP A 259 -5.96 -32.48 25.57
C ASP A 259 -4.87 -33.56 25.67
N PRO A 260 -5.19 -34.74 26.26
CA PRO A 260 -4.21 -35.84 26.37
C PRO A 260 -3.67 -36.29 25.00
N GLN A 261 -4.45 -36.12 23.92
CA GLN A 261 -4.04 -36.50 22.57
C GLN A 261 -2.89 -35.58 22.05
N LEU A 262 -2.78 -34.37 22.57
CA LEU A 262 -1.73 -33.44 22.17
C LEU A 262 -0.35 -33.99 22.56
N LYS A 263 -0.19 -34.48 23.80
CA LYS A 263 1.08 -35.06 24.28
C LYS A 263 1.51 -36.27 23.44
N ASP A 264 0.56 -37.13 23.05
CA ASP A 264 0.82 -38.27 22.16
C ASP A 264 1.23 -37.82 20.74
N ALA A 265 0.65 -36.74 20.24
CA ALA A 265 0.86 -36.24 18.90
C ALA A 265 2.21 -35.50 18.71
N ILE A 266 2.62 -34.65 19.66
CA ILE A 266 3.85 -33.89 19.58
C ILE A 266 5.04 -34.55 20.28
N GLY A 267 4.82 -35.44 21.21
CA GLY A 267 5.80 -36.11 22.06
C GLY A 267 5.96 -35.41 23.42
N GLU A 268 6.37 -36.19 24.43
CA GLU A 268 6.48 -35.71 25.83
C GLU A 268 7.42 -34.52 25.99
N ASP A 269 8.61 -34.61 25.39
CA ASP A 269 9.64 -33.54 25.51
C ASP A 269 9.16 -32.18 24.96
N LEU A 270 8.52 -32.18 23.78
CA LEU A 270 7.98 -30.94 23.18
C LEU A 270 6.73 -30.44 23.91
N TYR A 271 5.95 -31.33 24.49
CA TYR A 271 4.79 -30.94 25.29
C TYR A 271 5.21 -30.24 26.58
N ASP A 272 6.16 -30.85 27.33
CA ASP A 272 6.65 -30.27 28.56
C ASP A 272 7.38 -28.94 28.30
N GLN A 273 8.17 -28.85 27.22
CA GLN A 273 8.78 -27.58 26.78
C GLN A 273 7.71 -26.53 26.46
N LEU A 274 6.65 -26.88 25.72
CA LEU A 274 5.57 -25.94 25.39
C LEU A 274 4.92 -25.37 26.67
N LEU A 275 4.66 -26.21 27.68
CA LEU A 275 4.05 -25.75 28.93
C LEU A 275 4.96 -24.77 29.68
N GLU A 276 6.27 -25.05 29.76
CA GLU A 276 7.25 -24.16 30.37
C GLU A 276 7.33 -22.82 29.62
N GLU A 277 7.39 -22.85 28.30
CA GLU A 277 7.46 -21.65 27.47
C GLU A 277 6.18 -20.80 27.55
N VAL A 278 4.99 -21.44 27.61
CA VAL A 278 3.71 -20.73 27.78
C VAL A 278 3.64 -20.05 29.15
N GLU A 279 4.09 -20.72 30.22
CA GLU A 279 4.15 -20.11 31.56
C GLU A 279 5.09 -18.89 31.60
N LEU A 280 6.25 -18.97 30.93
CA LEU A 280 7.16 -17.85 30.78
C LEU A 280 6.55 -16.68 29.98
N LEU A 281 5.85 -16.99 28.89
CA LEU A 281 5.18 -15.98 28.08
C LEU A 281 4.08 -15.26 28.85
N ASP A 282 3.26 -15.99 29.59
CA ASP A 282 2.16 -15.42 30.37
C ASP A 282 2.68 -14.54 31.53
N GLY A 283 3.91 -14.80 32.00
CA GLY A 283 4.56 -14.00 33.04
C GLY A 283 5.40 -12.81 32.56
N ALA A 284 5.88 -12.82 31.33
CA ALA A 284 6.92 -11.88 30.86
C ALA A 284 6.58 -11.14 29.56
N SER A 285 5.64 -11.62 28.72
CA SER A 285 5.29 -10.93 27.48
C SER A 285 4.26 -9.82 27.69
N GLU A 286 4.30 -8.80 26.83
CA GLU A 286 3.25 -7.78 26.79
C GLU A 286 1.92 -8.41 26.36
N GLU A 287 0.82 -7.95 26.97
CA GLU A 287 -0.53 -8.28 26.54
C GLU A 287 -0.90 -7.48 25.29
N PHE A 288 -1.86 -8.01 24.49
CA PHE A 288 -2.36 -7.30 23.34
C PHE A 288 -3.10 -6.02 23.74
N ASP A 289 -2.67 -4.88 23.21
CA ASP A 289 -3.30 -3.58 23.39
C ASP A 289 -3.46 -2.90 22.02
N GLN A 290 -4.72 -2.73 21.61
CA GLN A 290 -5.05 -2.12 20.30
C GLN A 290 -4.55 -0.69 20.18
N GLU A 291 -4.57 0.12 21.25
CA GLU A 291 -4.11 1.51 21.19
C GLU A 291 -2.60 1.58 20.97
N LEU A 292 -1.82 0.69 21.59
CA LEU A 292 -0.39 0.62 21.41
C LEU A 292 -0.03 0.13 19.99
N VAL A 293 -0.79 -0.83 19.46
CA VAL A 293 -0.64 -1.30 18.07
C VAL A 293 -0.94 -0.17 17.10
N ASP A 294 -2.04 0.54 17.27
CA ASP A 294 -2.43 1.66 16.39
C ASP A 294 -1.44 2.84 16.46
N LYS A 295 -0.76 3.03 17.58
CA LYS A 295 0.34 4.01 17.74
C LYS A 295 1.67 3.54 17.14
N GLY A 296 1.81 2.26 16.81
CA GLY A 296 3.07 1.66 16.36
C GLY A 296 4.09 1.44 17.49
N GLU A 297 3.63 1.31 18.74
CA GLU A 297 4.44 1.07 19.95
C GLU A 297 4.48 -0.42 20.32
N LEU A 298 3.52 -1.21 19.87
CA LEU A 298 3.41 -2.66 20.06
C LEU A 298 3.22 -3.36 18.72
N SER A 299 3.94 -4.45 18.49
CA SER A 299 3.77 -5.32 17.32
C SER A 299 3.25 -6.69 17.73
N PRO A 300 2.05 -7.10 17.31
CA PRO A 300 1.63 -8.49 17.41
C PRO A 300 2.56 -9.38 16.58
N VAL A 301 3.07 -10.46 17.18
CA VAL A 301 4.04 -11.36 16.56
C VAL A 301 3.43 -12.73 16.33
N PHE A 302 3.65 -13.24 15.13
CA PHE A 302 3.21 -14.56 14.69
C PHE A 302 4.38 -15.37 14.17
N PHE A 303 4.43 -16.64 14.54
CA PHE A 303 5.41 -17.59 14.06
C PHE A 303 4.77 -18.55 13.06
N GLY A 304 5.53 -18.93 12.02
CA GLY A 304 5.01 -19.87 11.04
C GLY A 304 6.00 -20.20 9.91
N SER A 305 5.49 -20.90 8.90
CA SER A 305 6.24 -21.19 7.67
C SER A 305 5.34 -21.01 6.45
N ALA A 306 5.64 -19.99 5.66
CA ALA A 306 4.93 -19.76 4.41
C ALA A 306 5.14 -20.92 3.41
N LEU A 307 6.29 -21.60 3.43
CA LEU A 307 6.56 -22.71 2.52
C LEU A 307 5.64 -23.90 2.78
N THR A 308 5.51 -24.28 4.04
CA THR A 308 4.72 -25.42 4.49
C THR A 308 3.28 -25.09 4.84
N THR A 309 2.90 -23.81 4.79
CA THR A 309 1.58 -23.23 5.14
C THR A 309 1.27 -23.19 6.65
N PHE A 310 2.25 -23.39 7.51
CA PHE A 310 2.07 -23.43 8.96
C PHE A 310 1.85 -22.04 9.55
N GLY A 311 0.83 -21.89 10.40
CA GLY A 311 0.49 -20.65 11.08
C GLY A 311 -0.08 -19.55 10.19
N ILE A 312 -0.37 -19.83 8.92
CA ILE A 312 -0.90 -18.83 7.98
C ILE A 312 -2.38 -18.54 8.25
N GLU A 313 -3.15 -19.57 8.51
CA GLU A 313 -4.58 -19.44 8.80
C GLU A 313 -4.78 -18.73 10.14
N THR A 314 -4.09 -19.17 11.19
CA THR A 314 -4.05 -18.51 12.49
C THR A 314 -3.67 -17.04 12.35
N PHE A 315 -2.60 -16.73 11.57
CA PHE A 315 -2.21 -15.35 11.29
C PHE A 315 -3.35 -14.56 10.65
N LEU A 316 -3.94 -15.04 9.55
CA LEU A 316 -4.99 -14.31 8.84
C LEU A 316 -6.20 -14.03 9.73
N HIS A 317 -6.62 -15.03 10.51
CA HIS A 317 -7.78 -14.90 11.38
C HIS A 317 -7.60 -13.82 12.45
N HIS A 318 -6.47 -13.84 13.17
CA HIS A 318 -6.16 -12.83 14.17
C HIS A 318 -5.84 -11.47 13.55
N PHE A 319 -5.03 -11.45 12.50
CA PHE A 319 -4.65 -10.21 11.82
C PHE A 319 -5.88 -9.40 11.34
N LEU A 320 -6.87 -10.07 10.73
CA LEU A 320 -8.08 -9.40 10.24
C LEU A 320 -8.95 -8.81 11.37
N LYS A 321 -8.92 -9.41 12.56
CA LYS A 321 -9.60 -8.88 13.76
C LYS A 321 -8.83 -7.72 14.39
N MET A 322 -7.50 -7.83 14.47
CA MET A 322 -6.60 -6.88 15.15
C MET A 322 -6.26 -5.67 14.29
N THR A 323 -6.27 -5.81 12.95
CA THR A 323 -5.93 -4.69 12.06
C THR A 323 -7.10 -3.74 11.91
N SER A 324 -6.81 -2.44 11.92
CA SER A 324 -7.82 -1.39 11.82
C SER A 324 -8.49 -1.34 10.45
N SER A 325 -9.75 -0.86 10.41
CA SER A 325 -10.40 -0.41 9.18
C SER A 325 -9.64 0.80 8.60
N PRO A 326 -9.95 1.25 7.36
CA PRO A 326 -9.25 2.35 6.73
C PRO A 326 -9.10 3.56 7.64
N LEU A 327 -7.86 4.07 7.74
CA LEU A 327 -7.51 5.18 8.64
C LEU A 327 -7.80 6.54 8.01
N PRO A 328 -8.15 7.57 8.81
CA PRO A 328 -8.24 8.95 8.35
C PRO A 328 -6.91 9.45 7.77
N ARG A 329 -6.98 10.33 6.77
CA ARG A 329 -5.80 10.83 6.05
C ARG A 329 -5.67 12.34 6.09
N ASN A 330 -4.46 12.84 6.30
CA ASN A 330 -4.14 14.25 6.31
C ASN A 330 -4.28 14.91 4.93
N SER A 331 -4.88 16.09 4.93
CA SER A 331 -4.97 16.99 3.78
C SER A 331 -4.63 18.43 4.18
N ASN A 332 -4.50 19.31 3.19
CA ASN A 332 -4.31 20.75 3.44
C ASN A 332 -5.52 21.45 4.10
N GLU A 333 -6.67 20.78 4.17
CA GLU A 333 -7.87 21.26 4.87
C GLU A 333 -8.14 20.51 6.20
N GLY A 334 -7.20 19.67 6.64
CA GLY A 334 -7.30 18.85 7.85
C GLY A 334 -7.48 17.37 7.55
N LEU A 335 -7.90 16.62 8.57
CA LEU A 335 -8.05 15.18 8.52
C LEU A 335 -9.34 14.80 7.76
N ILE A 336 -9.22 13.92 6.79
CA ILE A 336 -10.34 13.40 6.01
C ILE A 336 -10.72 12.01 6.55
N ASP A 337 -11.95 11.91 7.05
CA ASP A 337 -12.51 10.66 7.57
C ASP A 337 -12.94 9.75 6.41
N PRO A 338 -12.56 8.45 6.42
CA PRO A 338 -12.98 7.47 5.43
C PRO A 338 -14.50 7.34 5.25
N VAL A 339 -15.28 7.51 6.33
CA VAL A 339 -16.75 7.40 6.32
C VAL A 339 -17.41 8.65 5.76
N SER A 340 -16.68 9.75 5.53
CA SER A 340 -17.28 10.97 4.96
C SER A 340 -17.89 10.71 3.58
N GLU A 341 -19.09 11.29 3.32
CA GLU A 341 -19.84 11.13 2.06
C GLU A 341 -19.06 11.45 0.78
N PRO A 342 -18.26 12.54 0.70
CA PRO A 342 -17.58 12.86 -0.54
C PRO A 342 -16.50 11.84 -0.88
N PHE A 343 -16.58 11.29 -2.09
CA PHE A 343 -15.50 10.47 -2.64
C PHE A 343 -14.21 11.29 -2.73
N SER A 344 -13.13 10.68 -2.29
CA SER A 344 -11.78 11.16 -2.55
C SER A 344 -10.77 10.01 -2.64
N ALA A 345 -9.75 10.23 -3.44
CA ALA A 345 -8.68 9.27 -3.67
C ALA A 345 -7.37 10.00 -3.99
N PHE A 346 -6.25 9.30 -3.89
CA PHE A 346 -4.99 9.80 -4.42
C PHE A 346 -4.27 8.76 -5.26
N VAL A 347 -3.51 9.23 -6.25
CA VAL A 347 -2.70 8.39 -7.13
C VAL A 347 -1.37 8.09 -6.44
N PHE A 348 -1.09 6.81 -6.14
CA PHE A 348 0.18 6.42 -5.53
C PHE A 348 1.13 5.68 -6.48
N LYS A 349 0.59 5.11 -7.57
CA LYS A 349 1.35 4.36 -8.56
C LYS A 349 0.80 4.58 -9.97
N ILE A 350 1.68 4.62 -10.95
CA ILE A 350 1.35 4.58 -12.37
C ILE A 350 2.14 3.43 -12.99
N GLN A 351 1.47 2.62 -13.80
CA GLN A 351 2.09 1.50 -14.50
C GLN A 351 1.65 1.52 -15.97
N ALA A 352 2.63 1.42 -16.86
CA ALA A 352 2.38 1.35 -18.29
C ALA A 352 2.76 -0.02 -18.86
N ASN A 353 2.22 -0.31 -20.05
CA ASN A 353 2.54 -1.50 -20.85
C ASN A 353 2.36 -2.84 -20.09
N MET A 354 1.42 -2.90 -19.14
CA MET A 354 1.09 -4.17 -18.47
C MET A 354 0.59 -5.22 -19.46
N ASN A 355 -0.07 -4.79 -20.53
CA ASN A 355 -0.43 -5.64 -21.65
C ASN A 355 0.42 -5.26 -22.87
N LYS A 356 1.28 -6.17 -23.33
CA LYS A 356 2.15 -5.96 -24.52
C LYS A 356 1.38 -5.69 -25.82
N ALA A 357 0.13 -6.17 -25.94
CA ALA A 357 -0.71 -5.98 -27.11
C ALA A 357 -1.38 -4.59 -27.16
N HIS A 358 -1.57 -3.98 -26.01
CA HIS A 358 -2.21 -2.68 -25.87
C HIS A 358 -1.30 -1.78 -25.06
N ARG A 359 -0.72 -0.75 -25.63
CA ARG A 359 0.07 0.27 -24.91
C ARG A 359 -0.82 1.04 -23.95
N ASP A 360 -1.22 0.37 -22.89
CA ASP A 360 -2.06 0.91 -21.85
C ASP A 360 -1.23 1.57 -20.73
N ARG A 361 -1.86 2.53 -20.07
CA ARG A 361 -1.34 3.17 -18.89
C ARG A 361 -2.45 3.17 -17.84
N ILE A 362 -2.12 2.72 -16.65
CA ILE A 362 -3.06 2.62 -15.53
C ILE A 362 -2.54 3.48 -14.38
N ALA A 363 -3.41 4.32 -13.84
CA ALA A 363 -3.19 5.02 -12.59
C ALA A 363 -3.87 4.23 -11.45
N PHE A 364 -3.09 3.85 -10.45
CA PHE A 364 -3.59 3.20 -9.25
C PHE A 364 -3.92 4.24 -8.20
N MET A 365 -5.16 4.20 -7.75
CA MET A 365 -5.72 5.15 -6.81
C MET A 365 -6.14 4.44 -5.53
N ARG A 366 -5.67 4.95 -4.38
CA ARG A 366 -6.21 4.58 -3.08
C ARG A 366 -7.42 5.45 -2.79
N ILE A 367 -8.59 4.84 -2.56
CA ILE A 367 -9.79 5.55 -2.12
C ILE A 367 -9.65 5.87 -0.63
N CYS A 368 -9.73 7.14 -0.28
CA CYS A 368 -9.52 7.63 1.08
C CYS A 368 -10.82 7.98 1.80
N SER A 369 -11.87 8.35 1.08
CA SER A 369 -13.19 8.63 1.68
C SER A 369 -14.33 8.30 0.73
N GLY A 370 -15.47 7.94 1.32
CA GLY A 370 -16.73 7.73 0.63
C GLY A 370 -16.75 6.51 -0.28
N LYS A 371 -17.59 6.61 -1.31
CA LYS A 371 -17.86 5.55 -2.30
C LYS A 371 -17.52 6.03 -3.70
N PHE A 372 -16.83 5.21 -4.45
CA PHE A 372 -16.65 5.32 -5.88
C PHE A 372 -17.76 4.58 -6.63
N GLU A 373 -18.27 5.16 -7.71
CA GLU A 373 -19.22 4.53 -8.64
C GLU A 373 -18.71 4.69 -10.08
N ALA A 374 -18.83 3.64 -10.87
CA ALA A 374 -18.40 3.66 -12.26
C ALA A 374 -19.12 4.77 -13.05
N GLY A 375 -18.35 5.55 -13.81
CA GLY A 375 -18.88 6.65 -14.61
C GLY A 375 -19.17 7.95 -13.84
N MET A 376 -18.89 8.02 -12.53
CA MET A 376 -19.02 9.27 -11.77
C MET A 376 -18.09 10.35 -12.32
N GLU A 377 -18.54 11.61 -12.26
CA GLU A 377 -17.70 12.78 -12.53
C GLU A 377 -16.86 13.10 -11.30
N VAL A 378 -15.56 13.25 -11.49
CA VAL A 378 -14.59 13.61 -10.45
C VAL A 378 -13.86 14.90 -10.81
N TYR A 379 -13.23 15.50 -9.80
CA TYR A 379 -12.37 16.67 -9.94
C TYR A 379 -10.91 16.27 -9.70
N HIS A 380 -10.08 16.46 -10.70
CA HIS A 380 -8.63 16.32 -10.60
C HIS A 380 -8.03 17.62 -10.07
N VAL A 381 -7.59 17.62 -8.83
CA VAL A 381 -7.24 18.85 -8.09
C VAL A 381 -6.02 19.54 -8.68
N GLN A 382 -4.91 18.80 -8.89
CA GLN A 382 -3.68 19.34 -9.45
C GLN A 382 -3.85 19.78 -10.91
N GLY A 383 -4.66 19.05 -11.68
CA GLY A 383 -5.00 19.37 -13.06
C GLY A 383 -6.08 20.45 -13.21
N ASN A 384 -6.72 20.89 -12.11
CA ASN A 384 -7.78 21.90 -12.06
C ASN A 384 -8.91 21.64 -13.09
N ARG A 385 -9.36 20.39 -13.21
CA ARG A 385 -10.36 20.00 -14.20
C ARG A 385 -11.27 18.89 -13.71
N LYS A 386 -12.50 18.88 -14.26
CA LYS A 386 -13.44 17.79 -14.10
C LYS A 386 -13.20 16.72 -15.16
N GLN A 387 -13.40 15.47 -14.80
CA GLN A 387 -13.29 14.35 -15.70
C GLN A 387 -14.06 13.13 -15.20
N LYS A 388 -14.24 12.14 -16.06
CA LYS A 388 -14.74 10.82 -15.69
C LYS A 388 -13.57 9.86 -15.59
N LEU A 389 -13.58 9.00 -14.58
CA LEU A 389 -12.61 7.90 -14.47
C LEU A 389 -13.04 6.80 -15.46
N LEU A 390 -12.13 6.45 -16.36
CA LEU A 390 -12.39 5.50 -17.44
C LEU A 390 -11.94 4.10 -17.01
N GLN A 391 -12.77 3.10 -17.37
CA GLN A 391 -12.48 1.68 -17.18
C GLN A 391 -11.92 1.36 -15.77
N PRO A 392 -12.69 1.64 -14.70
CA PRO A 392 -12.26 1.31 -13.36
C PRO A 392 -12.13 -0.20 -13.21
N GLN A 393 -11.01 -0.64 -12.67
CA GLN A 393 -10.63 -2.04 -12.60
C GLN A 393 -10.13 -2.39 -11.20
N GLN A 394 -10.52 -3.58 -10.77
CA GLN A 394 -9.88 -4.29 -9.68
C GLN A 394 -8.70 -5.07 -10.27
N MET A 395 -7.62 -5.14 -9.52
CA MET A 395 -6.39 -5.79 -9.97
C MET A 395 -6.12 -7.05 -9.16
N MET A 396 -5.72 -8.10 -9.89
CA MET A 396 -5.07 -9.27 -9.32
C MET A 396 -3.72 -9.40 -10.04
N ALA A 397 -2.75 -8.60 -9.62
CA ALA A 397 -1.48 -8.41 -10.30
C ALA A 397 -1.67 -8.00 -11.79
N GLN A 398 -1.50 -8.93 -12.74
CA GLN A 398 -1.70 -8.67 -14.17
C GLN A 398 -3.16 -8.80 -14.61
N ASP A 399 -3.95 -9.62 -13.93
CA ASP A 399 -5.36 -9.85 -14.28
C ASP A 399 -6.24 -8.69 -13.83
N ARG A 400 -7.27 -8.40 -14.60
CA ARG A 400 -8.14 -7.22 -14.46
C ARG A 400 -9.60 -7.61 -14.53
N SER A 401 -10.39 -7.09 -13.63
CA SER A 401 -11.85 -7.16 -13.70
C SER A 401 -12.45 -5.76 -13.60
N VAL A 402 -13.44 -5.46 -14.41
CA VAL A 402 -14.18 -4.19 -14.34
C VAL A 402 -15.02 -4.18 -13.08
N ILE A 403 -15.04 -3.06 -12.38
CA ILE A 403 -15.82 -2.86 -11.16
C ILE A 403 -16.83 -1.73 -11.34
N ASP A 404 -17.98 -1.88 -10.69
CA ASP A 404 -19.05 -0.87 -10.69
C ASP A 404 -18.93 0.07 -9.49
N GLU A 405 -18.44 -0.43 -8.35
CA GLU A 405 -18.32 0.33 -7.10
C GLU A 405 -17.08 -0.08 -6.29
N ALA A 406 -16.57 0.87 -5.50
CA ALA A 406 -15.49 0.65 -4.55
C ALA A 406 -15.63 1.66 -3.39
N TYR A 407 -15.00 1.38 -2.26
CA TYR A 407 -15.17 2.14 -1.02
C TYR A 407 -13.82 2.60 -0.47
N ALA A 408 -13.85 3.55 0.47
CA ALA A 408 -12.64 3.93 1.19
C ALA A 408 -11.95 2.68 1.75
N GLY A 409 -10.66 2.59 1.51
CA GLY A 409 -9.88 1.37 1.76
C GLY A 409 -9.48 0.64 0.48
N ASP A 410 -10.32 0.63 -0.54
CA ASP A 410 -10.02 -0.07 -1.79
C ASP A 410 -8.95 0.65 -2.62
N VAL A 411 -8.25 -0.15 -3.42
CA VAL A 411 -7.35 0.33 -4.47
C VAL A 411 -7.95 0.00 -5.83
N ILE A 412 -8.12 1.02 -6.66
CA ILE A 412 -8.63 0.86 -8.03
C ILE A 412 -7.58 1.26 -9.06
N GLY A 413 -7.52 0.54 -10.17
CA GLY A 413 -6.80 0.94 -11.37
C GLY A 413 -7.74 1.65 -12.33
N VAL A 414 -7.34 2.79 -12.88
CA VAL A 414 -8.11 3.49 -13.91
C VAL A 414 -7.23 3.71 -15.13
N PHE A 415 -7.85 3.62 -16.33
CA PHE A 415 -7.14 3.97 -17.55
C PHE A 415 -6.70 5.44 -17.51
N ASP A 416 -5.41 5.66 -17.78
CA ASP A 416 -4.80 6.99 -17.76
C ASP A 416 -4.30 7.39 -19.17
N PRO A 417 -4.93 8.34 -19.82
CA PRO A 417 -4.43 8.87 -21.10
C PRO A 417 -3.18 9.77 -20.97
N GLY A 418 -2.48 9.70 -19.84
CA GLY A 418 -1.28 10.50 -19.57
C GLY A 418 -1.54 11.80 -18.81
N ILE A 419 -2.63 11.84 -18.05
CA ILE A 419 -3.07 13.06 -17.34
C ILE A 419 -2.78 13.05 -15.83
N PHE A 420 -2.58 11.87 -15.26
CA PHE A 420 -2.30 11.72 -13.83
C PHE A 420 -0.80 11.68 -13.56
N SER A 421 -0.45 12.17 -12.40
CA SER A 421 0.88 12.07 -11.79
C SER A 421 0.77 11.41 -10.42
N ILE A 422 1.85 10.76 -9.98
CA ILE A 422 1.95 10.23 -8.62
C ILE A 422 1.80 11.38 -7.61
N GLY A 423 0.94 11.20 -6.61
CA GLY A 423 0.58 12.23 -5.62
C GLY A 423 -0.65 13.08 -5.99
N ASP A 424 -1.24 12.89 -7.16
CA ASP A 424 -2.45 13.63 -7.54
C ASP A 424 -3.64 13.25 -6.67
N THR A 425 -4.42 14.26 -6.27
CA THR A 425 -5.66 14.10 -5.51
C THR A 425 -6.86 14.19 -6.44
N ILE A 426 -7.77 13.25 -6.26
CA ILE A 426 -9.03 13.15 -6.99
C ILE A 426 -10.16 13.23 -5.97
N CYS A 427 -11.15 14.07 -6.19
CA CYS A 427 -12.27 14.20 -5.28
C CYS A 427 -13.59 14.48 -6.02
N THR A 428 -14.69 14.44 -5.27
CA THR A 428 -16.01 14.83 -5.77
C THR A 428 -15.96 16.29 -6.25
N PRO A 429 -16.61 16.64 -7.39
CA PRO A 429 -16.68 18.02 -7.86
C PRO A 429 -17.21 18.98 -6.78
N GLY A 430 -16.52 20.11 -6.62
CA GLY A 430 -16.83 21.11 -5.57
C GLY A 430 -15.96 21.02 -4.33
N LYS A 431 -15.19 19.94 -4.16
CA LYS A 431 -14.12 19.82 -3.16
C LYS A 431 -12.76 20.05 -3.84
N LYS A 432 -11.84 20.71 -3.14
CA LYS A 432 -10.53 21.10 -3.72
C LYS A 432 -9.35 20.91 -2.78
N PHE A 433 -9.52 20.13 -1.71
CA PHE A 433 -8.41 19.81 -0.82
C PHE A 433 -7.36 18.92 -1.52
N ARG A 434 -6.14 18.96 -1.00
CA ARG A 434 -5.03 18.09 -1.47
C ARG A 434 -4.56 17.22 -0.34
N TYR A 435 -4.38 15.94 -0.63
CA TYR A 435 -3.63 15.07 0.28
C TYR A 435 -2.16 15.48 0.30
N GLU A 436 -1.47 15.14 1.40
CA GLU A 436 -0.01 15.32 1.48
C GLU A 436 0.66 14.62 0.30
N GLY A 437 1.57 15.34 -0.35
CA GLY A 437 2.31 14.82 -1.50
C GLY A 437 3.20 13.64 -1.12
N ILE A 438 3.45 12.76 -2.09
CA ILE A 438 4.43 11.68 -1.94
C ILE A 438 5.81 12.27 -2.21
N PRO A 439 6.74 12.21 -1.25
CA PRO A 439 8.09 12.73 -1.47
C PRO A 439 8.82 11.92 -2.55
N THR A 440 9.65 12.61 -3.31
CA THR A 440 10.53 11.99 -4.29
C THR A 440 11.92 11.85 -3.66
N PHE A 441 12.50 10.66 -3.72
CA PHE A 441 13.85 10.40 -3.22
C PHE A 441 14.89 11.05 -4.14
N ALA A 442 15.95 11.59 -3.54
CA ALA A 442 17.09 12.07 -4.30
C ALA A 442 17.82 10.86 -4.91
N PRO A 443 18.11 10.86 -6.22
CA PRO A 443 18.93 9.82 -6.83
C PRO A 443 20.37 9.83 -6.28
N GLU A 444 20.94 8.64 -6.16
CA GLU A 444 22.31 8.43 -5.69
C GLU A 444 23.26 7.98 -6.82
N HIS A 445 22.69 7.52 -7.95
CA HIS A 445 23.45 7.05 -9.11
C HIS A 445 22.96 7.72 -10.38
N PHE A 446 23.89 8.08 -11.25
CA PHE A 446 23.58 8.84 -12.48
C PHE A 446 24.26 8.21 -13.69
N CYS A 447 23.50 8.10 -14.80
CA CYS A 447 24.02 7.66 -16.10
C CYS A 447 23.57 8.61 -17.20
N ARG A 448 24.43 8.83 -18.20
CA ARG A 448 24.01 9.35 -19.50
C ARG A 448 23.41 8.22 -20.31
N VAL A 449 22.26 8.44 -20.91
CA VAL A 449 21.59 7.46 -21.78
C VAL A 449 21.86 7.80 -23.23
N VAL A 450 22.60 6.92 -23.91
CA VAL A 450 22.93 7.04 -25.33
C VAL A 450 22.05 6.10 -26.13
N GLN A 451 21.23 6.67 -27.02
CA GLN A 451 20.44 5.90 -27.96
C GLN A 451 21.31 5.40 -29.13
N LEU A 452 21.32 4.08 -29.40
CA LEU A 452 22.15 3.52 -30.46
C LEU A 452 21.55 3.68 -31.86
N ASN A 453 20.22 3.64 -31.97
CA ASN A 453 19.52 3.79 -33.25
C ASN A 453 18.70 5.09 -33.28
N THR A 454 19.23 6.12 -33.96
CA THR A 454 18.61 7.43 -34.08
C THR A 454 17.26 7.45 -34.80
N MET A 455 16.98 6.46 -35.65
CA MET A 455 15.71 6.35 -36.37
C MET A 455 14.52 6.06 -35.43
N LYS A 456 14.79 5.52 -34.25
CA LYS A 456 13.78 5.20 -33.21
C LYS A 456 13.65 6.32 -32.15
N ARG A 457 14.03 7.56 -32.49
CA ARG A 457 14.02 8.70 -31.52
C ARG A 457 12.67 8.94 -30.86
N LYS A 458 11.56 8.84 -31.60
CA LYS A 458 10.21 8.98 -31.04
C LYS A 458 9.90 7.93 -29.99
N GLN A 459 10.17 6.65 -30.29
CA GLN A 459 9.96 5.53 -29.38
C GLN A 459 10.84 5.68 -28.13
N PHE A 460 12.09 6.07 -28.30
CA PHE A 460 13.03 6.29 -27.20
C PHE A 460 12.53 7.39 -26.26
N VAL A 461 12.20 8.59 -26.78
CA VAL A 461 11.70 9.70 -25.95
C VAL A 461 10.39 9.34 -25.26
N SER A 462 9.47 8.69 -25.97
CA SER A 462 8.21 8.25 -25.38
C SER A 462 8.44 7.21 -24.28
N GLY A 463 9.29 6.21 -24.52
CA GLY A 463 9.56 5.14 -23.56
C GLY A 463 10.24 5.65 -22.29
N ILE A 464 11.32 6.40 -22.43
CA ILE A 464 12.05 6.91 -21.26
C ILE A 464 11.21 7.88 -20.43
N THR A 465 10.39 8.73 -21.09
CA THR A 465 9.47 9.63 -20.39
C THR A 465 8.40 8.87 -19.65
N GLN A 466 7.83 7.82 -20.24
CA GLN A 466 6.81 7.00 -19.62
C GLN A 466 7.35 6.25 -18.41
N ILE A 467 8.54 5.64 -18.50
CA ILE A 467 9.22 4.97 -17.38
C ILE A 467 9.51 5.96 -16.24
N ALA A 468 9.88 7.21 -16.56
CA ALA A 468 10.07 8.25 -15.56
C ALA A 468 8.75 8.69 -14.89
N GLN A 469 7.65 8.73 -15.64
CA GLN A 469 6.33 9.05 -15.09
C GLN A 469 5.76 7.96 -14.17
N GLU A 470 6.22 6.72 -14.33
CA GLU A 470 5.96 5.63 -13.39
C GLU A 470 6.80 5.76 -12.10
N GLY A 471 7.78 6.68 -12.09
CA GLY A 471 8.67 6.89 -10.96
C GLY A 471 9.80 5.85 -10.85
N ALA A 472 10.01 5.02 -11.86
CA ALA A 472 11.10 4.04 -11.85
C ALA A 472 12.48 4.66 -12.03
N ILE A 473 12.54 5.85 -12.64
CA ILE A 473 13.75 6.64 -12.87
C ILE A 473 13.42 8.13 -12.80
N GLN A 474 14.43 8.97 -12.62
CA GLN A 474 14.32 10.43 -12.76
C GLN A 474 15.13 10.89 -13.97
N ILE A 475 14.55 11.79 -14.77
CA ILE A 475 15.19 12.33 -15.98
C ILE A 475 15.67 13.76 -15.73
N PHE A 476 16.90 14.01 -16.09
CA PHE A 476 17.53 15.31 -16.06
C PHE A 476 18.06 15.66 -17.45
N GLN A 477 18.04 16.95 -17.76
CA GLN A 477 18.55 17.50 -19.01
C GLN A 477 19.63 18.52 -18.70
N GLU A 478 20.68 18.52 -19.49
CA GLU A 478 21.67 19.58 -19.43
C GLU A 478 21.07 20.90 -19.95
N PHE A 479 21.45 22.02 -19.34
CA PHE A 479 20.90 23.35 -19.68
C PHE A 479 21.04 23.69 -21.16
N SER A 480 22.19 23.36 -21.77
CA SER A 480 22.53 23.68 -23.14
C SER A 480 22.06 22.68 -24.19
N ALA A 481 21.88 21.42 -23.81
CA ALA A 481 21.67 20.33 -24.79
C ALA A 481 20.21 19.84 -24.87
N GLY A 482 19.36 20.20 -23.92
CA GLY A 482 17.95 19.78 -23.88
C GLY A 482 17.80 18.26 -23.93
N MET A 483 16.81 17.77 -24.71
CA MET A 483 16.56 16.33 -24.88
C MET A 483 17.60 15.61 -25.78
N ALA A 484 18.62 16.30 -26.25
CA ALA A 484 19.71 15.66 -26.99
C ALA A 484 20.60 14.83 -26.06
N GLU A 485 20.83 15.33 -24.84
CA GLU A 485 21.55 14.60 -23.79
C GLU A 485 20.61 14.34 -22.60
N ILE A 486 20.28 13.10 -22.38
CA ILE A 486 19.44 12.65 -21.25
C ILE A 486 20.35 12.05 -20.18
N ILE A 487 20.25 12.59 -18.98
CA ILE A 487 20.83 12.03 -17.77
C ILE A 487 19.69 11.36 -16.99
N VAL A 488 19.91 10.14 -16.58
CA VAL A 488 18.99 9.40 -15.71
C VAL A 488 19.62 9.25 -14.34
N GLY A 489 18.84 9.59 -13.32
CA GLY A 489 19.15 9.35 -11.92
C GLY A 489 18.27 8.25 -11.33
N VAL A 490 18.84 7.42 -10.47
CA VAL A 490 18.18 6.31 -9.79
C VAL A 490 18.67 6.20 -8.34
N VAL A 491 17.86 5.61 -7.47
CA VAL A 491 18.22 5.35 -6.07
C VAL A 491 19.16 4.14 -5.98
N GLY A 492 18.92 3.10 -6.79
CA GLY A 492 19.74 1.90 -6.83
C GLY A 492 20.12 1.44 -8.23
N VAL A 493 21.28 0.82 -8.36
CA VAL A 493 21.88 0.50 -9.66
C VAL A 493 21.06 -0.50 -10.49
N LEU A 494 20.31 -1.40 -9.87
CA LEU A 494 19.45 -2.35 -10.60
C LEU A 494 18.34 -1.66 -11.40
N GLN A 495 17.95 -0.44 -11.03
CA GLN A 495 16.98 0.32 -11.81
C GLN A 495 17.49 0.68 -13.22
N PHE A 496 18.80 0.80 -13.42
CA PHE A 496 19.40 0.96 -14.75
C PHE A 496 19.21 -0.27 -15.63
N ASP A 497 19.36 -1.47 -15.05
CA ASP A 497 19.13 -2.73 -15.78
C ASP A 497 17.66 -2.87 -16.18
N VAL A 498 16.75 -2.49 -15.28
CA VAL A 498 15.31 -2.46 -15.58
C VAL A 498 14.99 -1.45 -16.68
N LEU A 499 15.58 -0.25 -16.63
CA LEU A 499 15.43 0.76 -17.67
C LEU A 499 15.88 0.22 -19.03
N LYS A 500 17.07 -0.38 -19.08
CA LYS A 500 17.62 -0.95 -20.32
C LYS A 500 16.72 -2.06 -20.86
N TYR A 501 16.38 -3.02 -20.02
CA TYR A 501 15.50 -4.12 -20.38
C TYR A 501 14.16 -3.63 -20.95
N ARG A 502 13.50 -2.67 -20.28
CA ARG A 502 12.21 -2.13 -20.70
C ARG A 502 12.30 -1.36 -22.00
N LEU A 503 13.32 -0.50 -22.20
CA LEU A 503 13.52 0.23 -23.46
C LEU A 503 13.77 -0.71 -24.64
N GLU A 504 14.52 -1.78 -24.43
CA GLU A 504 14.83 -2.77 -25.46
C GLU A 504 13.61 -3.65 -25.80
N ASN A 505 12.91 -4.19 -24.78
CA ASN A 505 11.86 -5.19 -24.97
C ASN A 505 10.46 -4.62 -25.15
N GLU A 506 10.14 -3.47 -24.52
CA GLU A 506 8.80 -2.86 -24.62
C GLU A 506 8.74 -1.79 -25.74
N TYR A 507 9.83 -1.04 -25.95
CA TYR A 507 9.89 0.06 -26.91
C TYR A 507 10.76 -0.24 -28.13
N GLY A 508 11.49 -1.37 -28.11
CA GLY A 508 12.39 -1.80 -29.18
C GLY A 508 13.58 -0.85 -29.39
N CYS A 509 14.02 -0.14 -28.36
CA CYS A 509 15.07 0.87 -28.43
C CYS A 509 16.33 0.39 -27.71
N GLU A 510 17.37 0.08 -28.46
CA GLU A 510 18.68 -0.25 -27.90
C GLU A 510 19.39 0.98 -27.37
N ILE A 511 19.93 0.88 -26.16
CA ILE A 511 20.64 1.96 -25.47
C ILE A 511 21.99 1.51 -24.93
N ARG A 512 22.86 2.49 -24.71
CA ARG A 512 24.08 2.35 -23.91
C ARG A 512 23.98 3.29 -22.71
N LEU A 513 24.29 2.80 -21.54
CA LEU A 513 24.37 3.55 -20.29
C LEU A 513 25.85 3.90 -20.04
N GLU A 514 26.10 5.18 -19.84
CA GLU A 514 27.43 5.70 -19.52
C GLU A 514 27.39 6.26 -18.09
N PRO A 515 28.01 5.60 -17.10
CA PRO A 515 28.02 6.08 -15.73
C PRO A 515 28.64 7.47 -15.61
N LEU A 516 28.05 8.29 -14.75
CA LEU A 516 28.54 9.63 -14.43
C LEU A 516 29.07 9.65 -12.98
N PRO A 517 30.13 10.43 -12.68
CA PRO A 517 30.78 10.41 -11.38
C PRO A 517 30.06 11.31 -10.35
N TYR A 518 28.73 11.32 -10.35
CA TYR A 518 27.93 12.12 -9.42
C TYR A 518 27.16 11.18 -8.47
N ASN A 519 27.10 11.55 -7.19
CA ASN A 519 26.39 10.79 -6.15
C ASN A 519 25.36 11.63 -5.40
N TYR A 520 25.36 12.95 -5.61
CA TYR A 520 24.46 13.87 -4.91
C TYR A 520 23.77 14.79 -5.89
N ILE A 521 22.53 15.15 -5.56
CA ILE A 521 21.73 16.12 -6.29
C ILE A 521 21.13 17.13 -5.31
N ARG A 522 21.04 18.39 -5.69
CA ARG A 522 20.37 19.45 -4.92
C ARG A 522 19.51 20.31 -5.83
N TRP A 523 18.33 20.66 -5.37
CA TRP A 523 17.42 21.59 -6.03
C TRP A 523 17.81 23.02 -5.67
N VAL A 524 17.77 23.91 -6.64
CA VAL A 524 17.94 25.34 -6.39
C VAL A 524 16.62 25.88 -5.85
N LYS A 525 16.66 26.46 -4.63
CA LYS A 525 15.47 26.92 -3.90
C LYS A 525 15.00 28.29 -4.39
N ASN A 526 15.96 29.18 -4.73
CA ASN A 526 15.71 30.51 -5.22
C ASN A 526 15.71 30.54 -6.76
N PRO A 527 14.52 30.54 -7.42
CA PRO A 527 14.41 30.40 -8.88
C PRO A 527 14.98 31.56 -9.66
N GLU A 528 15.13 32.73 -9.03
CA GLU A 528 15.77 33.94 -9.60
C GLU A 528 17.28 33.84 -9.70
N TYR A 529 17.92 32.85 -9.06
CA TYR A 529 19.37 32.65 -9.16
C TYR A 529 19.75 32.16 -10.55
N ASP A 530 20.57 32.95 -11.28
CA ASP A 530 21.01 32.59 -12.62
C ASP A 530 22.15 31.57 -12.59
N LEU A 531 21.81 30.30 -12.79
CA LEU A 531 22.81 29.24 -12.87
C LEU A 531 23.75 29.38 -14.08
N SER A 532 23.48 30.23 -15.08
CA SER A 532 24.38 30.43 -16.23
C SER A 532 25.67 31.11 -15.82
N GLU A 533 25.62 32.00 -14.83
CA GLU A 533 26.76 32.70 -14.27
C GLU A 533 27.63 31.84 -13.34
N LEU A 534 27.10 30.67 -12.92
CA LEU A 534 27.83 29.77 -12.06
C LEU A 534 28.98 29.12 -12.83
N HIS A 535 30.19 29.63 -12.69
CA HIS A 535 31.41 28.99 -13.20
C HIS A 535 31.98 28.07 -12.14
N TRP A 536 32.08 26.76 -12.44
CA TRP A 536 32.61 25.76 -11.54
C TRP A 536 33.41 24.69 -12.29
N SER A 537 34.14 23.88 -11.52
CA SER A 537 34.92 22.73 -12.05
C SER A 537 34.06 21.64 -12.64
N SER A 538 34.69 20.63 -13.24
CA SER A 538 34.04 19.41 -13.76
C SER A 538 33.36 18.56 -12.69
N ASP A 539 33.53 18.90 -11.40
CA ASP A 539 33.02 18.13 -10.24
C ASP A 539 31.55 18.39 -9.95
N ILE A 540 30.96 19.38 -10.62
CA ILE A 540 29.53 19.66 -10.55
C ILE A 540 28.94 19.75 -11.95
N LYS A 541 27.64 19.45 -12.08
CA LYS A 541 26.91 19.58 -13.34
C LYS A 541 25.55 20.23 -13.14
N LYS A 542 25.29 21.29 -13.91
CA LYS A 542 24.00 21.99 -13.90
C LYS A 542 23.02 21.26 -14.79
N VAL A 543 21.86 20.93 -14.25
CA VAL A 543 20.81 20.20 -14.95
C VAL A 543 19.44 20.78 -14.61
N LYS A 544 18.42 20.43 -15.39
CA LYS A 544 17.01 20.71 -15.10
C LYS A 544 16.19 19.45 -15.14
N ASP A 545 15.16 19.37 -14.30
CA ASP A 545 14.19 18.28 -14.33
C ASP A 545 13.24 18.42 -15.54
N MET A 546 12.33 17.45 -15.71
CA MET A 546 11.32 17.47 -16.79
C MET A 546 10.33 18.64 -16.68
N LYS A 547 10.21 19.28 -15.52
CA LYS A 547 9.37 20.46 -15.26
C LYS A 547 10.14 21.78 -15.47
N GLY A 548 11.44 21.69 -15.77
CA GLY A 548 12.31 22.83 -16.00
C GLY A 548 12.94 23.45 -14.74
N HIS A 549 12.79 22.81 -13.56
CA HIS A 549 13.41 23.30 -12.34
C HIS A 549 14.92 23.08 -12.39
N PRO A 550 15.70 24.07 -11.94
CA PRO A 550 17.15 23.98 -11.92
C PRO A 550 17.65 23.12 -10.77
N LEU A 551 18.65 22.28 -11.06
CA LEU A 551 19.33 21.40 -10.10
C LEU A 551 20.82 21.35 -10.39
N ILE A 552 21.56 20.90 -9.38
CA ILE A 552 23.01 20.71 -9.49
C ILE A 552 23.36 19.30 -9.03
N LEU A 553 24.14 18.58 -9.85
CA LEU A 553 24.74 17.30 -9.51
C LEU A 553 26.14 17.52 -8.93
N PHE A 554 26.50 16.75 -7.91
CA PHE A 554 27.80 16.83 -7.23
C PHE A 554 28.44 15.45 -7.10
N GLN A 555 29.76 15.39 -7.17
CA GLN A 555 30.49 14.14 -6.96
C GLN A 555 30.53 13.73 -5.48
N ASN A 556 30.64 14.71 -4.56
CA ASN A 556 30.74 14.48 -3.12
C ASN A 556 30.19 15.66 -2.31
N GLU A 557 30.01 15.46 -1.00
CA GLU A 557 29.49 16.49 -0.09
C GLU A 557 30.42 17.71 0.07
N TRP A 558 31.72 17.52 -0.10
CA TRP A 558 32.67 18.61 -0.02
C TRP A 558 32.39 19.64 -1.11
N ASN A 559 32.09 19.21 -2.33
CA ASN A 559 31.71 20.10 -3.43
C ASN A 559 30.44 20.91 -3.11
N ILE A 560 29.47 20.35 -2.38
CA ILE A 560 28.26 21.05 -1.94
C ILE A 560 28.65 22.17 -0.97
N ARG A 561 29.46 21.86 0.05
CA ARG A 561 29.92 22.84 1.06
C ARG A 561 30.72 23.98 0.41
N MET A 562 31.70 23.62 -0.42
CA MET A 562 32.53 24.59 -1.12
C MET A 562 31.72 25.51 -2.04
N LEU A 563 30.70 24.99 -2.71
CA LEU A 563 29.83 25.79 -3.55
C LEU A 563 29.05 26.80 -2.71
N LEU A 564 28.44 26.38 -1.60
CA LEU A 564 27.67 27.26 -0.72
C LEU A 564 28.55 28.32 -0.01
N GLU A 565 29.79 28.01 0.30
CA GLU A 565 30.76 28.99 0.86
C GLU A 565 31.12 30.08 -0.15
N ASN A 566 31.26 29.70 -1.43
CA ASN A 566 31.64 30.64 -2.50
C ASN A 566 30.46 31.42 -3.11
N GLN A 567 29.24 30.87 -3.01
CA GLN A 567 28.00 31.42 -3.59
C GLN A 567 26.98 31.66 -2.49
N LYS A 568 27.14 32.74 -1.74
CA LYS A 568 26.31 33.05 -0.55
C LYS A 568 24.82 33.28 -0.88
N ASP A 569 24.54 33.68 -2.12
CA ASP A 569 23.18 33.96 -2.58
C ASP A 569 22.46 32.69 -3.13
N LEU A 570 23.17 31.55 -3.23
CA LEU A 570 22.61 30.30 -3.71
C LEU A 570 22.02 29.50 -2.53
N GLU A 571 20.73 29.22 -2.61
CA GLU A 571 20.06 28.36 -1.66
C GLU A 571 19.76 26.98 -2.30
N LEU A 572 20.19 25.92 -1.63
CA LEU A 572 20.00 24.52 -2.08
C LEU A 572 19.06 23.77 -1.14
N MET A 573 18.25 22.87 -1.71
CA MET A 573 17.38 21.94 -0.98
C MET A 573 17.76 20.49 -1.30
N GLU A 574 17.68 19.64 -0.30
CA GLU A 574 17.88 18.20 -0.45
C GLU A 574 16.64 17.50 -1.01
N PHE A 575 15.46 17.95 -0.60
CA PHE A 575 14.18 17.40 -1.02
C PHE A 575 13.28 18.51 -1.56
N LYS A 576 12.58 18.20 -2.64
CA LYS A 576 11.49 19.04 -3.12
C LYS A 576 10.19 18.55 -2.49
N LYS A 577 9.52 19.41 -1.69
CA LYS A 577 8.12 19.19 -1.33
C LYS A 577 7.26 19.45 -2.56
N ASN A 578 6.58 18.43 -3.08
CA ASN A 578 5.65 18.54 -4.21
C ASN A 578 4.37 19.29 -3.83
#